data_62f417ea409bbeba80862e592b9202df
#
_entry.id   62f417ea409bbeba80862e592b9202df
#
_cell.length_a   1.000
_cell.length_b   1.000
_cell.length_c   1.000
_cell.angle_alpha   90.00
_cell.angle_beta   90.00
_cell.angle_gamma   90.00
#
_symmetry.space_group_name_H-M   'P 1'
#
loop_
_entity.id
_entity.type
_entity.pdbx_description
1 polymer ?
#
loop_
_entity_poly.entity_id
_entity_poly.type
_entity_poly.pdbx_seq_one_letter_code
_entity_poly.pdbx_strand_id
1 'polypeptide(L)'
;MSTDSDGTSPTTVGVAQIIARLNVGGPAIQAISLTRLLEPLGYRTRLIRGREGPAEGSMDYLADKLFVRPVFIDSLRRDPGLHDLRALLALVLELRRTRPRIVHTHAAKAGTLGRLSALIALRRHQRVLVHTFHGHSLTGYFNPRTARLYTIIERVLARRTDGLIAISEEVRDELASLGVAPADRFEIVPLGVDLGPFAVEGPMRETRRRELRRELGIPEETKVVTLVARLVPIKRIDRFLRMARLIAERTAAHFVIAGDGELGVELRSCADARALGERLLWIGFRCDMPAVYFASDVVVLTSDNEGTPMSLIEAQASGVPVVATDVGGVRSVVDDGHTGIVRHPDDDRALAQAVVDILADDVLAKRLAAAGRTHALGAFSIERLVEDLDRLYSDLLQTKRR
;
A
#
# COMPACT_ATOMS: atom_id res chain seq x y z
N MET A 1 4.13 -16.88 55.60
CA MET A 1 3.55 -17.36 54.35
C MET A 1 4.00 -16.41 53.25
N SER A 2 5.01 -16.86 52.55
CA SER A 2 5.71 -16.14 51.49
C SER A 2 4.93 -16.35 50.20
N THR A 3 4.48 -15.29 49.57
CA THR A 3 3.94 -15.34 48.22
C THR A 3 5.00 -14.76 47.31
N ASP A 4 5.80 -15.65 46.71
CA ASP A 4 6.67 -15.35 45.58
C ASP A 4 5.79 -14.92 44.40
N SER A 5 5.74 -13.62 44.15
CA SER A 5 5.29 -13.07 42.87
C SER A 5 6.47 -13.15 41.88
N ASP A 6 6.52 -14.21 41.11
CA ASP A 6 7.44 -14.36 39.98
C ASP A 6 7.16 -13.26 38.94
N GLY A 7 7.84 -12.14 39.14
CA GLY A 7 7.83 -10.98 38.23
C GLY A 7 8.72 -11.23 37.03
N THR A 8 8.37 -12.21 36.17
CA THR A 8 8.96 -12.31 34.83
C THR A 8 8.40 -11.17 33.97
N SER A 9 9.13 -10.06 33.94
CA SER A 9 8.91 -9.04 32.90
C SER A 9 8.86 -9.73 31.53
N PRO A 10 7.85 -9.49 30.70
CA PRO A 10 7.75 -10.14 29.39
C PRO A 10 9.02 -9.86 28.61
N THR A 11 9.73 -10.93 28.23
CA THR A 11 10.98 -10.85 27.46
C THR A 11 10.69 -10.15 26.13
N THR A 12 11.06 -8.88 26.02
CA THR A 12 10.82 -8.07 24.84
C THR A 12 11.59 -8.64 23.65
N VAL A 13 10.87 -8.99 22.57
CA VAL A 13 11.45 -9.53 21.33
C VAL A 13 11.96 -8.40 20.44
N GLY A 14 13.27 -8.38 20.16
CA GLY A 14 13.85 -7.41 19.22
C GLY A 14 13.48 -7.72 17.78
N VAL A 15 12.93 -6.73 17.06
CA VAL A 15 12.58 -6.81 15.63
C VAL A 15 13.35 -5.74 14.86
N ALA A 16 14.00 -6.09 13.76
CA ALA A 16 14.53 -5.15 12.78
C ALA A 16 13.65 -5.20 11.53
N GLN A 17 12.94 -4.11 11.24
CA GLN A 17 12.24 -3.93 9.96
C GLN A 17 13.15 -3.16 9.00
N ILE A 18 13.33 -3.68 7.78
CA ILE A 18 14.24 -3.10 6.78
C ILE A 18 13.46 -2.80 5.51
N ILE A 19 13.45 -1.52 5.13
CA ILE A 19 12.87 -1.03 3.89
C ILE A 19 13.87 -0.13 3.15
N ALA A 20 13.88 -0.17 1.81
CA ALA A 20 14.86 0.62 1.05
C ALA A 20 14.61 2.14 1.14
N ARG A 21 13.36 2.56 1.27
CA ARG A 21 12.94 3.98 1.32
C ARG A 21 11.54 4.11 1.87
N LEU A 22 11.26 5.28 2.47
CA LEU A 22 9.92 5.64 2.96
C LEU A 22 9.21 6.56 1.95
N ASN A 23 9.19 6.17 0.67
CA ASN A 23 8.45 6.90 -0.36
C ASN A 23 6.94 6.74 -0.17
N VAL A 24 6.16 7.69 -0.71
CA VAL A 24 4.69 7.65 -0.63
C VAL A 24 4.16 6.35 -1.22
N GLY A 25 3.53 5.53 -0.37
CA GLY A 25 2.94 4.25 -0.75
C GLY A 25 2.76 3.26 0.40
N GLY A 26 1.97 2.22 0.15
CA GLY A 26 1.58 1.19 1.12
C GLY A 26 2.74 0.55 1.92
N PRO A 27 3.84 0.13 1.28
CA PRO A 27 4.94 -0.50 2.00
C PRO A 27 5.57 0.38 3.09
N ALA A 28 5.71 1.69 2.83
CA ALA A 28 6.25 2.63 3.80
C ALA A 28 5.28 2.85 4.97
N ILE A 29 3.99 3.06 4.66
CA ILE A 29 2.93 3.19 5.68
C ILE A 29 2.92 1.96 6.59
N GLN A 30 2.93 0.76 6.00
CA GLN A 30 2.93 -0.49 6.75
C GLN A 30 4.17 -0.61 7.66
N ALA A 31 5.38 -0.38 7.14
CA ALA A 31 6.61 -0.50 7.91
C ALA A 31 6.67 0.49 9.09
N ILE A 32 6.23 1.74 8.87
CA ILE A 32 6.16 2.77 9.92
C ILE A 32 5.13 2.38 10.98
N SER A 33 3.90 2.04 10.57
CA SER A 33 2.80 1.71 11.49
C SER A 33 3.12 0.47 12.33
N LEU A 34 3.62 -0.59 11.73
CA LEU A 34 4.04 -1.80 12.43
C LEU A 34 5.15 -1.55 13.46
N THR A 35 6.07 -0.61 13.17
CA THR A 35 7.12 -0.25 14.11
C THR A 35 6.55 0.24 15.45
N ARG A 36 5.44 0.96 15.41
CA ARG A 36 4.77 1.48 16.61
C ARG A 36 3.78 0.50 17.21
N LEU A 37 2.96 -0.14 16.36
CA LEU A 37 1.81 -0.94 16.82
C LEU A 37 2.18 -2.33 17.36
N LEU A 38 3.36 -2.83 17.07
CA LEU A 38 3.88 -4.07 17.65
C LEU A 38 4.45 -3.89 19.08
N GLU A 39 4.73 -2.65 19.52
CA GLU A 39 5.28 -2.41 20.87
C GLU A 39 4.40 -2.93 22.02
N PRO A 40 3.06 -2.69 22.01
CA PRO A 40 2.20 -3.18 23.09
C PRO A 40 2.14 -4.71 23.20
N LEU A 41 2.48 -5.41 22.10
CA LEU A 41 2.53 -6.88 22.04
C LEU A 41 3.88 -7.46 22.50
N GLY A 42 4.78 -6.63 23.03
CA GLY A 42 6.07 -7.07 23.54
C GLY A 42 7.19 -7.10 22.51
N TYR A 43 7.02 -6.48 21.35
CA TYR A 43 8.07 -6.34 20.33
C TYR A 43 8.78 -4.99 20.45
N ARG A 44 10.10 -5.01 20.50
CA ARG A 44 10.90 -3.79 20.39
C ARG A 44 11.37 -3.65 18.94
N THR A 45 10.58 -2.92 18.16
CA THR A 45 10.79 -2.80 16.72
C THR A 45 11.70 -1.61 16.39
N ARG A 46 12.65 -1.83 15.49
CA ARG A 46 13.54 -0.82 14.94
C ARG A 46 13.38 -0.78 13.42
N LEU A 47 12.95 0.37 12.89
CA LEU A 47 12.84 0.60 11.47
C LEU A 47 14.19 1.06 10.91
N ILE A 48 14.69 0.39 9.87
CA ILE A 48 15.90 0.75 9.14
C ILE A 48 15.49 1.12 7.72
N ARG A 49 15.88 2.31 7.28
CA ARG A 49 15.52 2.83 5.95
C ARG A 49 16.72 3.41 5.22
N GLY A 50 16.61 3.52 3.89
CA GLY A 50 17.55 4.21 3.04
C GLY A 50 17.02 5.56 2.55
N ARG A 51 17.58 6.02 1.42
CA ARG A 51 17.29 7.32 0.81
C ARG A 51 16.23 7.20 -0.27
N GLU A 52 15.28 8.12 -0.29
CA GLU A 52 14.31 8.33 -1.36
C GLU A 52 14.99 8.92 -2.60
N GLY A 53 14.40 8.68 -3.78
CA GLY A 53 14.82 9.31 -5.04
C GLY A 53 14.44 10.79 -5.08
N PRO A 54 15.09 11.60 -5.96
CA PRO A 54 14.88 13.06 -6.02
C PRO A 54 13.46 13.51 -6.32
N ALA A 55 12.66 12.67 -7.01
CA ALA A 55 11.27 12.94 -7.38
C ALA A 55 10.26 12.12 -6.58
N GLU A 56 10.70 11.43 -5.50
CA GLU A 56 9.82 10.63 -4.66
C GLU A 56 9.46 11.44 -3.40
N GLY A 57 8.17 11.58 -3.11
CA GLY A 57 7.74 12.13 -1.82
C GLY A 57 8.16 11.22 -0.66
N SER A 58 8.30 11.79 0.55
CA SER A 58 8.66 11.05 1.76
C SER A 58 7.48 10.89 2.70
N MET A 59 7.41 9.73 3.37
CA MET A 59 6.48 9.45 4.46
C MET A 59 7.07 9.80 5.85
N ASP A 60 8.14 10.59 5.92
CA ASP A 60 8.77 11.01 7.18
C ASP A 60 7.75 11.70 8.11
N TYR A 61 6.79 12.46 7.54
CA TYR A 61 5.72 13.08 8.32
C TYR A 61 4.88 12.05 9.11
N LEU A 62 4.65 10.84 8.54
CA LEU A 62 3.93 9.77 9.22
C LEU A 62 4.80 9.15 10.32
N ALA A 63 6.09 8.97 10.06
CA ALA A 63 7.04 8.49 11.06
C ALA A 63 7.09 9.45 12.26
N ASP A 64 7.16 10.76 12.00
CA ASP A 64 7.13 11.79 13.06
C ASP A 64 5.81 11.78 13.83
N LYS A 65 4.67 11.70 13.13
CA LYS A 65 3.32 11.62 13.74
C LYS A 65 3.19 10.41 14.68
N LEU A 66 3.80 9.29 14.32
CA LEU A 66 3.76 8.04 15.11
C LEU A 66 4.95 7.91 16.08
N PHE A 67 5.78 8.95 16.23
CA PHE A 67 6.99 8.96 17.06
C PHE A 67 7.98 7.84 16.72
N VAL A 68 8.00 7.40 15.46
CA VAL A 68 8.97 6.42 14.96
C VAL A 68 10.26 7.14 14.55
N ARG A 69 11.41 6.66 15.03
CA ARG A 69 12.74 7.19 14.70
C ARG A 69 13.52 6.17 13.86
N PRO A 70 13.44 6.21 12.53
CA PRO A 70 14.13 5.26 11.68
C PRO A 70 15.65 5.41 11.75
N VAL A 71 16.36 4.29 11.67
CA VAL A 71 17.81 4.29 11.43
C VAL A 71 18.04 4.53 9.95
N PHE A 72 18.72 5.62 9.60
CA PHE A 72 18.99 5.99 8.23
C PHE A 72 20.33 5.43 7.73
N ILE A 73 20.30 4.73 6.59
CA ILE A 73 21.47 4.20 5.90
C ILE A 73 21.52 4.82 4.50
N ASP A 74 22.30 5.88 4.34
CA ASP A 74 22.40 6.66 3.09
C ASP A 74 22.75 5.83 1.85
N SER A 75 23.57 4.80 2.01
CA SER A 75 23.95 3.90 0.93
C SER A 75 22.86 2.92 0.50
N LEU A 76 21.78 2.75 1.27
CA LEU A 76 20.63 1.92 0.90
C LEU A 76 19.71 2.71 -0.02
N ARG A 77 19.84 2.51 -1.35
CA ARG A 77 19.14 3.26 -2.40
C ARG A 77 18.31 2.32 -3.27
N ARG A 78 17.42 2.89 -4.10
CA ARG A 78 16.58 2.13 -5.04
C ARG A 78 17.42 1.37 -6.06
N ASP A 79 18.29 2.09 -6.76
CA ASP A 79 18.99 1.55 -7.91
C ASP A 79 20.16 0.66 -7.50
N PRO A 80 20.45 -0.43 -8.22
CA PRO A 80 21.64 -1.24 -7.99
C PRO A 80 22.93 -0.47 -8.29
N GLY A 81 23.96 -0.66 -7.45
CA GLY A 81 25.25 0.01 -7.68
C GLY A 81 26.32 -0.34 -6.64
N LEU A 82 27.51 0.23 -6.79
CA LEU A 82 28.64 0.00 -5.87
C LEU A 82 28.34 0.42 -4.42
N HIS A 83 27.36 1.31 -4.21
CA HIS A 83 26.86 1.69 -2.89
C HIS A 83 26.18 0.53 -2.15
N ASP A 84 25.75 -0.54 -2.85
CA ASP A 84 25.13 -1.70 -2.24
C ASP A 84 26.06 -2.46 -1.31
N LEU A 85 27.36 -2.49 -1.63
CA LEU A 85 28.35 -3.09 -0.74
C LEU A 85 28.48 -2.31 0.58
N ARG A 86 28.43 -0.98 0.50
CA ARG A 86 28.41 -0.12 1.70
C ARG A 86 27.12 -0.29 2.50
N ALA A 87 25.97 -0.40 1.82
CA ALA A 87 24.69 -0.66 2.45
C ALA A 87 24.68 -2.03 3.15
N LEU A 88 25.20 -3.05 2.50
CA LEU A 88 25.33 -4.39 3.08
C LEU A 88 26.19 -4.37 4.35
N LEU A 89 27.36 -3.72 4.32
CA LEU A 89 28.23 -3.60 5.50
C LEU A 89 27.57 -2.82 6.63
N ALA A 90 26.89 -1.69 6.34
CA ALA A 90 26.18 -0.92 7.33
C ALA A 90 25.04 -1.73 7.98
N LEU A 91 24.27 -2.48 7.19
CA LEU A 91 23.22 -3.38 7.69
C LEU A 91 23.82 -4.49 8.56
N VAL A 92 24.92 -5.12 8.14
CA VAL A 92 25.60 -6.16 8.93
C VAL A 92 26.04 -5.61 10.29
N LEU A 93 26.65 -4.43 10.32
CA LEU A 93 27.11 -3.79 11.55
C LEU A 93 25.92 -3.44 12.48
N GLU A 94 24.83 -2.89 11.92
CA GLU A 94 23.65 -2.56 12.69
C GLU A 94 22.97 -3.80 13.27
N LEU A 95 22.84 -4.88 12.48
CA LEU A 95 22.27 -6.13 12.96
C LEU A 95 23.16 -6.84 13.99
N ARG A 96 24.48 -6.75 13.88
CA ARG A 96 25.42 -7.27 14.91
C ARG A 96 25.33 -6.48 16.20
N ARG A 97 25.14 -5.16 16.12
CA ARG A 97 25.02 -4.27 17.27
C ARG A 97 23.72 -4.51 18.04
N THR A 98 22.59 -4.63 17.30
CA THR A 98 21.25 -4.72 17.89
C THR A 98 20.81 -6.15 18.20
N ARG A 99 21.37 -7.13 17.49
CA ARG A 99 21.05 -8.57 17.62
C ARG A 99 19.56 -8.86 17.70
N PRO A 100 18.76 -8.39 16.70
CA PRO A 100 17.33 -8.63 16.71
C PRO A 100 17.02 -10.13 16.62
N ARG A 101 15.95 -10.57 17.28
CA ARG A 101 15.46 -11.94 17.17
C ARG A 101 14.71 -12.16 15.87
N ILE A 102 14.05 -11.12 15.34
CA ILE A 102 13.34 -11.14 14.07
C ILE A 102 13.97 -10.10 13.14
N VAL A 103 14.24 -10.48 11.90
CA VAL A 103 14.59 -9.55 10.81
C VAL A 103 13.51 -9.65 9.75
N HIS A 104 12.71 -8.60 9.61
CA HIS A 104 11.63 -8.50 8.64
C HIS A 104 12.00 -7.51 7.54
N THR A 105 12.03 -7.95 6.31
CA THR A 105 12.45 -7.15 5.15
C THR A 105 11.28 -6.90 4.20
N HIS A 106 11.21 -5.69 3.61
CA HIS A 106 10.12 -5.25 2.76
C HIS A 106 10.62 -4.88 1.36
N ALA A 107 9.94 -5.35 0.31
CA ALA A 107 10.23 -5.10 -1.09
C ALA A 107 11.61 -5.62 -1.58
N ALA A 108 11.85 -5.63 -2.90
CA ALA A 108 12.94 -6.37 -3.52
C ALA A 108 14.34 -5.97 -3.04
N LYS A 109 14.70 -4.67 -3.10
CA LYS A 109 16.06 -4.21 -2.78
C LYS A 109 16.45 -4.43 -1.32
N ALA A 110 15.60 -3.97 -0.39
CA ALA A 110 15.81 -4.19 1.04
C ALA A 110 15.63 -5.67 1.39
N GLY A 111 14.77 -6.38 0.66
CA GLY A 111 14.63 -7.82 0.75
C GLY A 111 15.93 -8.56 0.48
N THR A 112 16.61 -8.23 -0.61
CA THR A 112 17.90 -8.86 -0.96
C THR A 112 19.01 -8.49 0.02
N LEU A 113 19.27 -7.19 0.23
CA LEU A 113 20.37 -6.74 1.07
C LEU A 113 20.14 -7.04 2.55
N GLY A 114 18.90 -6.88 3.05
CA GLY A 114 18.55 -7.15 4.44
C GLY A 114 18.63 -8.62 4.80
N ARG A 115 18.09 -9.51 3.95
CA ARG A 115 18.21 -10.96 4.17
C ARG A 115 19.68 -11.42 4.12
N LEU A 116 20.43 -10.96 3.12
CA LEU A 116 21.87 -11.28 3.03
C LEU A 116 22.64 -10.79 4.26
N SER A 117 22.38 -9.55 4.70
CA SER A 117 22.98 -9.00 5.91
C SER A 117 22.65 -9.82 7.16
N ALA A 118 21.41 -10.27 7.30
CA ALA A 118 20.99 -11.12 8.42
C ALA A 118 21.67 -12.49 8.38
N LEU A 119 21.87 -13.07 7.19
CA LEU A 119 22.61 -14.33 7.02
C LEU A 119 24.08 -14.22 7.44
N ILE A 120 24.70 -13.06 7.21
CA ILE A 120 26.10 -12.77 7.57
C ILE A 120 26.23 -12.38 9.05
N ALA A 121 25.31 -11.55 9.55
CA ALA A 121 25.42 -10.94 10.88
C ALA A 121 25.02 -11.86 12.03
N LEU A 122 24.01 -12.71 11.81
CA LEU A 122 23.31 -13.44 12.86
C LEU A 122 23.36 -14.96 12.63
N ARG A 123 23.56 -15.73 13.70
CA ARG A 123 23.52 -17.19 13.63
C ARG A 123 22.10 -17.70 13.37
N ARG A 124 21.97 -18.83 12.64
CA ARG A 124 20.67 -19.37 12.20
C ARG A 124 19.69 -19.62 13.34
N HIS A 125 20.15 -20.17 14.46
CA HIS A 125 19.32 -20.48 15.63
C HIS A 125 18.95 -19.24 16.46
N GLN A 126 19.59 -18.10 16.21
CA GLN A 126 19.36 -16.84 16.94
C GLN A 126 18.46 -15.87 16.21
N ARG A 127 18.02 -16.18 14.99
CA ARG A 127 17.19 -15.29 14.18
C ARG A 127 16.00 -16.01 13.56
N VAL A 128 14.92 -15.27 13.38
CA VAL A 128 13.81 -15.53 12.48
C VAL A 128 13.90 -14.54 11.33
N LEU A 129 13.90 -15.02 10.10
CA LEU A 129 14.00 -14.18 8.90
C LEU A 129 12.67 -14.18 8.15
N VAL A 130 12.05 -13.02 8.04
CA VAL A 130 10.75 -12.80 7.38
C VAL A 130 10.94 -11.85 6.20
N HIS A 131 10.20 -12.08 5.13
CA HIS A 131 10.18 -11.19 3.97
C HIS A 131 8.77 -11.00 3.41
N THR A 132 8.36 -9.73 3.25
CA THR A 132 7.09 -9.37 2.62
C THR A 132 7.31 -8.89 1.18
N PHE A 133 6.62 -9.55 0.25
CA PHE A 133 6.49 -9.13 -1.14
C PHE A 133 5.27 -8.22 -1.28
N HIS A 134 5.50 -6.93 -1.56
CA HIS A 134 4.45 -5.91 -1.74
C HIS A 134 3.99 -5.74 -3.20
N GLY A 135 3.90 -6.81 -3.94
CA GLY A 135 3.85 -6.84 -5.38
C GLY A 135 5.26 -7.12 -5.91
N HIS A 136 5.36 -7.50 -7.17
CA HIS A 136 6.67 -7.81 -7.71
C HIS A 136 7.06 -6.80 -8.79
N SER A 137 8.33 -6.44 -8.79
CA SER A 137 8.98 -5.67 -9.83
C SER A 137 9.74 -6.56 -10.81
N LEU A 138 9.44 -7.87 -10.83
CA LEU A 138 10.17 -8.84 -11.65
C LEU A 138 9.68 -8.87 -13.10
N THR A 139 8.43 -8.48 -13.34
CA THR A 139 7.86 -8.36 -14.70
C THR A 139 7.56 -6.88 -15.02
N GLY A 140 7.94 -6.45 -16.23
CA GLY A 140 7.65 -5.11 -16.75
C GLY A 140 8.58 -3.97 -16.32
N TYR A 141 9.41 -4.14 -15.28
CA TYR A 141 10.35 -3.10 -14.80
C TYR A 141 11.79 -3.30 -15.25
N PHE A 142 12.18 -4.52 -15.58
CA PHE A 142 13.56 -4.86 -15.95
C PHE A 142 13.62 -5.56 -17.31
N ASN A 143 14.77 -5.49 -17.95
CA ASN A 143 15.03 -6.32 -19.11
C ASN A 143 15.05 -7.82 -18.71
N PRO A 144 14.77 -8.76 -19.63
CA PRO A 144 14.59 -10.18 -19.31
C PRO A 144 15.79 -10.84 -18.59
N ARG A 145 17.02 -10.39 -18.89
CA ARG A 145 18.24 -10.93 -18.25
C ARG A 145 18.33 -10.51 -16.79
N THR A 146 18.06 -9.25 -16.50
CA THR A 146 18.04 -8.70 -15.14
C THR A 146 16.92 -9.32 -14.31
N ALA A 147 15.71 -9.44 -14.87
CA ALA A 147 14.59 -10.11 -14.23
C ALA A 147 14.94 -11.56 -13.83
N ARG A 148 15.55 -12.32 -14.76
CA ARG A 148 16.00 -13.71 -14.48
C ARG A 148 17.03 -13.78 -13.35
N LEU A 149 18.00 -12.85 -13.32
CA LEU A 149 18.99 -12.80 -12.24
C LEU A 149 18.31 -12.53 -10.88
N TYR A 150 17.41 -11.57 -10.81
CA TYR A 150 16.65 -11.28 -9.60
C TYR A 150 15.83 -12.49 -9.14
N THR A 151 15.14 -13.18 -10.04
CA THR A 151 14.40 -14.41 -9.73
C THR A 151 15.30 -15.48 -9.12
N ILE A 152 16.51 -15.67 -9.65
CA ILE A 152 17.48 -16.63 -9.10
C ILE A 152 17.90 -16.23 -7.68
N ILE A 153 18.21 -14.95 -7.46
CA ILE A 153 18.57 -14.42 -6.14
C ILE A 153 17.42 -14.62 -5.15
N GLU A 154 16.19 -14.27 -5.54
CA GLU A 154 15.00 -14.45 -4.70
C GLU A 154 14.77 -15.93 -4.35
N ARG A 155 14.90 -16.84 -5.30
CA ARG A 155 14.80 -18.29 -5.07
C ARG A 155 15.81 -18.81 -4.06
N VAL A 156 17.07 -18.33 -4.13
CA VAL A 156 18.13 -18.72 -3.18
C VAL A 156 17.83 -18.17 -1.79
N LEU A 157 17.41 -16.92 -1.69
CA LEU A 157 17.08 -16.26 -0.43
C LEU A 157 15.81 -16.85 0.19
N ALA A 158 14.79 -17.17 -0.61
CA ALA A 158 13.54 -17.79 -0.13
C ALA A 158 13.78 -19.12 0.60
N ARG A 159 14.75 -19.92 0.14
CA ARG A 159 15.14 -21.18 0.82
C ARG A 159 15.76 -20.96 2.21
N ARG A 160 16.22 -19.76 2.51
CA ARG A 160 16.86 -19.38 3.77
C ARG A 160 16.00 -18.44 4.62
N THR A 161 14.80 -18.11 4.13
CA THR A 161 13.82 -17.27 4.79
C THR A 161 12.82 -18.17 5.52
N ASP A 162 12.55 -17.85 6.79
CA ASP A 162 11.70 -18.66 7.66
C ASP A 162 10.20 -18.38 7.38
N GLY A 163 9.82 -17.12 7.11
CA GLY A 163 8.49 -16.71 6.71
C GLY A 163 8.50 -15.88 5.42
N LEU A 164 7.79 -16.35 4.39
CA LEU A 164 7.55 -15.61 3.15
C LEU A 164 6.12 -15.10 3.16
N ILE A 165 5.94 -13.79 3.04
CA ILE A 165 4.63 -13.15 3.05
C ILE A 165 4.32 -12.60 1.66
N ALA A 166 3.17 -12.98 1.10
CA ALA A 166 2.55 -12.35 -0.05
C ALA A 166 1.35 -11.49 0.41
N ILE A 167 1.19 -10.31 -0.17
CA ILE A 167 0.09 -9.40 0.21
C ILE A 167 -1.26 -9.78 -0.40
N SER A 168 -1.28 -10.72 -1.36
CA SER A 168 -2.49 -11.26 -1.97
C SER A 168 -2.22 -12.64 -2.58
N GLU A 169 -3.29 -13.34 -2.96
CA GLU A 169 -3.21 -14.62 -3.67
C GLU A 169 -2.54 -14.47 -5.04
N GLU A 170 -2.86 -13.40 -5.77
CA GLU A 170 -2.28 -13.13 -7.08
C GLU A 170 -0.77 -12.96 -6.98
N VAL A 171 -0.28 -12.21 -5.99
CA VAL A 171 1.16 -12.03 -5.76
C VAL A 171 1.82 -13.37 -5.38
N ARG A 172 1.18 -14.20 -4.55
CA ARG A 172 1.64 -15.56 -4.23
C ARG A 172 1.80 -16.40 -5.49
N ASP A 173 0.72 -16.47 -6.29
CA ASP A 173 0.64 -17.35 -7.47
C ASP A 173 1.64 -16.93 -8.55
N GLU A 174 1.83 -15.63 -8.71
CA GLU A 174 2.82 -15.10 -9.62
C GLU A 174 4.26 -15.41 -9.16
N LEU A 175 4.60 -15.21 -7.87
CA LEU A 175 5.90 -15.58 -7.31
C LEU A 175 6.15 -17.10 -7.42
N ALA A 176 5.12 -17.91 -7.23
CA ALA A 176 5.19 -19.35 -7.40
C ALA A 176 5.42 -19.74 -8.87
N SER A 177 4.71 -19.10 -9.82
CA SER A 177 4.90 -19.32 -11.27
C SER A 177 6.31 -18.95 -11.74
N LEU A 178 6.90 -17.90 -11.18
CA LEU A 178 8.29 -17.50 -11.40
C LEU A 178 9.30 -18.44 -10.72
N GLY A 179 8.83 -19.41 -9.94
CA GLY A 179 9.65 -20.39 -9.24
C GLY A 179 10.48 -19.81 -8.09
N VAL A 180 10.03 -18.74 -7.45
CA VAL A 180 10.68 -18.17 -6.25
C VAL A 180 10.59 -19.15 -5.09
N ALA A 181 9.37 -19.64 -4.80
CA ALA A 181 9.09 -20.73 -3.87
C ALA A 181 7.76 -21.41 -4.25
N PRO A 182 7.47 -22.65 -3.77
CA PRO A 182 6.13 -23.24 -3.88
C PRO A 182 5.07 -22.39 -3.18
N ALA A 183 3.83 -22.41 -3.69
CA ALA A 183 2.74 -21.56 -3.19
C ALA A 183 2.44 -21.77 -1.69
N ASP A 184 2.55 -23.01 -1.20
CA ASP A 184 2.36 -23.40 0.20
C ASP A 184 3.41 -22.84 1.17
N ARG A 185 4.48 -22.24 0.67
CA ARG A 185 5.52 -21.58 1.46
C ARG A 185 5.18 -20.12 1.79
N PHE A 186 4.15 -19.57 1.15
CA PHE A 186 3.75 -18.18 1.36
C PHE A 186 2.55 -18.10 2.31
N GLU A 187 2.71 -17.29 3.35
CA GLU A 187 1.57 -16.79 4.12
C GLU A 187 0.95 -15.59 3.41
N ILE A 188 -0.38 -15.58 3.27
CA ILE A 188 -1.09 -14.44 2.70
C ILE A 188 -1.45 -13.50 3.84
N VAL A 189 -0.76 -12.36 3.88
CA VAL A 189 -1.03 -11.30 4.85
C VAL A 189 -1.31 -10.02 4.06
N PRO A 190 -2.58 -9.69 3.83
CA PRO A 190 -2.96 -8.49 3.11
C PRO A 190 -2.44 -7.22 3.78
N LEU A 191 -2.27 -6.16 3.00
CA LEU A 191 -1.87 -4.85 3.51
C LEU A 191 -2.85 -4.38 4.59
N GLY A 192 -2.33 -3.75 5.64
CA GLY A 192 -3.14 -3.09 6.67
C GLY A 192 -2.99 -1.58 6.61
N VAL A 193 -4.09 -0.88 6.76
CA VAL A 193 -4.20 0.58 6.74
C VAL A 193 -4.93 1.05 7.99
N ASP A 194 -4.50 2.17 8.58
CA ASP A 194 -5.29 2.86 9.61
C ASP A 194 -6.57 3.41 8.96
N LEU A 195 -7.64 2.64 9.04
CA LEU A 195 -8.94 2.97 8.45
C LEU A 195 -9.85 3.77 9.39
N GLY A 196 -9.47 4.00 10.64
CA GLY A 196 -10.23 4.78 11.60
C GLY A 196 -10.65 6.17 11.08
N PRO A 197 -9.74 6.97 10.51
CA PRO A 197 -10.07 8.29 9.95
C PRO A 197 -11.06 8.24 8.78
N PHE A 198 -11.08 7.15 8.00
CA PHE A 198 -11.97 6.94 6.84
C PHE A 198 -13.31 6.34 7.25
N ALA A 199 -13.36 5.65 8.37
CA ALA A 199 -14.56 5.00 8.88
C ALA A 199 -15.52 5.93 9.63
N VAL A 200 -15.24 7.22 9.68
CA VAL A 200 -16.08 8.24 10.36
C VAL A 200 -17.46 8.34 9.70
N GLU A 201 -18.50 8.37 10.53
CA GLU A 201 -19.91 8.51 10.11
C GLU A 201 -20.59 9.70 10.77
N GLY A 202 -21.84 9.95 10.37
CA GLY A 202 -22.70 10.96 10.98
C GLY A 202 -22.24 12.39 10.75
N PRO A 203 -22.52 13.30 11.69
CA PRO A 203 -22.34 14.74 11.49
C PRO A 203 -20.91 15.17 11.14
N MET A 204 -19.91 14.47 11.68
CA MET A 204 -18.50 14.81 11.41
C MET A 204 -18.12 14.51 9.95
N ARG A 205 -18.57 13.38 9.39
CA ARG A 205 -18.37 13.05 7.98
C ARG A 205 -19.02 14.12 7.08
N GLU A 206 -20.25 14.47 7.40
CA GLU A 206 -21.02 15.43 6.62
C GLU A 206 -20.43 16.86 6.69
N THR A 207 -19.89 17.24 7.84
CA THR A 207 -19.18 18.52 7.99
C THR A 207 -17.95 18.57 7.10
N ARG A 208 -17.08 17.54 7.15
CA ARG A 208 -15.87 17.47 6.31
C ARG A 208 -16.22 17.43 4.81
N ARG A 209 -17.29 16.73 4.42
CA ARG A 209 -17.80 16.71 3.04
C ARG A 209 -18.14 18.11 2.58
N ARG A 210 -18.95 18.84 3.35
CA ARG A 210 -19.39 20.20 3.02
C ARG A 210 -18.24 21.21 3.00
N GLU A 211 -17.33 21.12 3.96
CA GLU A 211 -16.15 21.99 4.03
C GLU A 211 -15.29 21.87 2.78
N LEU A 212 -14.94 20.65 2.37
CA LEU A 212 -14.11 20.44 1.18
C LEU A 212 -14.88 20.83 -0.10
N ARG A 213 -16.15 20.49 -0.24
CA ARG A 213 -16.95 20.91 -1.41
C ARG A 213 -17.02 22.42 -1.53
N ARG A 214 -17.17 23.14 -0.42
CA ARG A 214 -17.16 24.62 -0.40
C ARG A 214 -15.77 25.16 -0.78
N GLU A 215 -14.69 24.59 -0.25
CA GLU A 215 -13.31 24.96 -0.62
C GLU A 215 -13.09 24.84 -2.13
N LEU A 216 -13.62 23.78 -2.74
CA LEU A 216 -13.47 23.47 -4.16
C LEU A 216 -14.51 24.17 -5.07
N GLY A 217 -15.45 24.92 -4.51
CA GLY A 217 -16.53 25.57 -5.27
C GLY A 217 -17.55 24.58 -5.86
N ILE A 218 -17.68 23.36 -5.31
CA ILE A 218 -18.60 22.33 -5.80
C ILE A 218 -19.94 22.48 -5.09
N PRO A 219 -21.07 22.67 -5.83
CA PRO A 219 -22.39 22.68 -5.23
C PRO A 219 -22.74 21.37 -4.52
N GLU A 220 -23.51 21.42 -3.43
CA GLU A 220 -23.83 20.26 -2.60
C GLU A 220 -24.50 19.12 -3.38
N GLU A 221 -25.42 19.47 -4.28
CA GLU A 221 -26.20 18.51 -5.09
C GLU A 221 -25.41 17.92 -6.27
N THR A 222 -24.25 18.48 -6.60
CA THR A 222 -23.48 18.04 -7.75
C THR A 222 -22.76 16.72 -7.44
N LYS A 223 -22.89 15.74 -8.32
CA LYS A 223 -22.17 14.47 -8.21
C LYS A 223 -20.67 14.67 -8.46
N VAL A 224 -19.83 13.97 -7.72
CA VAL A 224 -18.36 14.10 -7.77
C VAL A 224 -17.72 12.74 -8.05
N VAL A 225 -16.95 12.67 -9.13
CA VAL A 225 -16.15 11.51 -9.52
C VAL A 225 -14.68 11.81 -9.25
N THR A 226 -14.04 11.03 -8.40
CA THR A 226 -12.69 11.32 -7.91
C THR A 226 -11.70 10.24 -8.35
N LEU A 227 -10.51 10.68 -8.81
CA LEU A 227 -9.31 9.85 -8.96
C LEU A 227 -8.29 10.26 -7.91
N VAL A 228 -7.75 9.29 -7.20
CA VAL A 228 -6.66 9.48 -6.23
C VAL A 228 -5.44 8.70 -6.68
N ALA A 229 -4.42 9.38 -7.21
CA ALA A 229 -3.23 8.73 -7.73
C ALA A 229 -2.03 9.68 -7.88
N ARG A 230 -0.81 9.12 -7.89
CA ARG A 230 0.36 9.85 -8.40
C ARG A 230 0.21 10.07 -9.90
N LEU A 231 0.59 11.25 -10.40
CA LEU A 231 0.51 11.57 -11.84
C LEU A 231 1.72 11.01 -12.59
N VAL A 232 1.75 9.69 -12.73
CA VAL A 232 2.80 8.90 -13.40
C VAL A 232 2.20 7.97 -14.46
N PRO A 233 2.96 7.51 -15.48
CA PRO A 233 2.42 6.78 -16.63
C PRO A 233 1.56 5.56 -16.27
N ILE A 234 1.99 4.75 -15.30
CA ILE A 234 1.31 3.51 -14.91
C ILE A 234 -0.12 3.74 -14.36
N LYS A 235 -0.41 4.95 -13.85
CA LYS A 235 -1.72 5.31 -13.27
C LYS A 235 -2.75 5.75 -14.32
N ARG A 236 -2.32 5.96 -15.57
CA ARG A 236 -3.17 6.22 -16.73
C ARG A 236 -4.24 7.29 -16.48
N ILE A 237 -3.79 8.46 -16.00
CA ILE A 237 -4.69 9.62 -15.80
C ILE A 237 -5.31 10.08 -17.12
N ASP A 238 -4.63 9.85 -18.25
CA ASP A 238 -5.18 10.01 -19.60
C ASP A 238 -6.48 9.21 -19.81
N ARG A 239 -6.52 7.96 -19.34
CA ARG A 239 -7.73 7.12 -19.37
C ARG A 239 -8.85 7.72 -18.53
N PHE A 240 -8.54 8.20 -17.32
CA PHE A 240 -9.53 8.90 -16.50
C PHE A 240 -10.11 10.13 -17.23
N LEU A 241 -9.29 10.94 -17.87
CA LEU A 241 -9.74 12.13 -18.58
C LEU A 241 -10.65 11.79 -19.77
N ARG A 242 -10.32 10.77 -20.56
CA ARG A 242 -11.21 10.28 -21.64
C ARG A 242 -12.53 9.77 -21.08
N MET A 243 -12.49 8.94 -20.04
CA MET A 243 -13.68 8.44 -19.36
C MET A 243 -14.52 9.59 -18.80
N ALA A 244 -13.89 10.59 -18.15
CA ALA A 244 -14.57 11.76 -17.60
C ALA A 244 -15.32 12.55 -18.66
N ARG A 245 -14.78 12.68 -19.87
CA ARG A 245 -15.49 13.28 -20.99
C ARG A 245 -16.76 12.52 -21.37
N LEU A 246 -16.69 11.20 -21.47
CA LEU A 246 -17.86 10.36 -21.77
C LEU A 246 -18.95 10.48 -20.68
N ILE A 247 -18.56 10.60 -19.42
CA ILE A 247 -19.49 10.85 -18.33
C ILE A 247 -20.08 12.26 -18.41
N ALA A 248 -19.26 13.25 -18.75
CA ALA A 248 -19.65 14.65 -18.82
C ALA A 248 -20.69 14.95 -19.93
N GLU A 249 -20.77 14.12 -20.95
CA GLU A 249 -21.82 14.19 -22.00
C GLU A 249 -23.21 13.76 -21.48
N ARG A 250 -23.24 13.01 -20.37
CA ARG A 250 -24.47 12.37 -19.84
C ARG A 250 -24.87 12.86 -18.46
N THR A 251 -23.98 13.54 -17.75
CA THR A 251 -24.20 13.99 -16.37
C THR A 251 -23.60 15.39 -16.17
N ALA A 252 -24.08 16.10 -15.14
CA ALA A 252 -23.50 17.37 -14.68
C ALA A 252 -22.40 17.17 -13.60
N ALA A 253 -21.77 16.00 -13.55
CA ALA A 253 -20.79 15.68 -12.53
C ALA A 253 -19.53 16.56 -12.62
N HIS A 254 -18.90 16.80 -11.46
CA HIS A 254 -17.55 17.32 -11.34
C HIS A 254 -16.55 16.17 -11.21
N PHE A 255 -15.32 16.42 -11.67
CA PHE A 255 -14.23 15.48 -11.67
C PHE A 255 -13.09 16.02 -10.82
N VAL A 256 -12.63 15.25 -9.86
CA VAL A 256 -11.55 15.65 -8.93
C VAL A 256 -10.36 14.72 -9.14
N ILE A 257 -9.18 15.31 -9.33
CA ILE A 257 -7.91 14.57 -9.34
C ILE A 257 -7.09 15.00 -8.13
N ALA A 258 -6.92 14.06 -7.18
CA ALA A 258 -6.09 14.23 -6.00
C ALA A 258 -4.75 13.51 -6.18
N GLY A 259 -3.68 14.27 -6.16
CA GLY A 259 -2.32 13.79 -6.32
C GLY A 259 -1.46 14.70 -7.17
N ASP A 260 -0.16 14.38 -7.23
CA ASP A 260 0.83 15.11 -8.02
C ASP A 260 1.84 14.15 -8.65
N GLY A 261 2.64 14.62 -9.59
CA GLY A 261 3.65 13.82 -10.28
C GLY A 261 4.15 14.44 -11.57
N GLU A 262 5.10 13.76 -12.19
CA GLU A 262 5.85 14.23 -13.37
C GLU A 262 4.98 14.58 -14.58
N LEU A 263 3.83 13.91 -14.75
CA LEU A 263 2.89 14.16 -15.85
C LEU A 263 1.92 15.34 -15.59
N GLY A 264 1.97 15.98 -14.43
CA GLY A 264 0.98 16.98 -14.03
C GLY A 264 0.82 18.15 -15.00
N VAL A 265 1.92 18.66 -15.55
CA VAL A 265 1.91 19.80 -16.53
C VAL A 265 1.29 19.36 -17.87
N GLU A 266 1.73 18.21 -18.38
CA GLU A 266 1.24 17.66 -19.64
C GLU A 266 -0.26 17.36 -19.59
N LEU A 267 -0.70 16.66 -18.54
CA LEU A 267 -2.10 16.25 -18.37
C LEU A 267 -3.04 17.45 -18.25
N ARG A 268 -2.66 18.51 -17.52
CA ARG A 268 -3.47 19.74 -17.41
C ARG A 268 -3.65 20.45 -18.74
N SER A 269 -2.68 20.33 -19.65
CA SER A 269 -2.69 20.99 -20.96
C SER A 269 -3.27 20.13 -22.09
N CYS A 270 -3.64 18.88 -21.85
CA CYS A 270 -4.17 18.00 -22.87
C CYS A 270 -5.60 18.39 -23.31
N ALA A 271 -6.03 17.91 -24.46
CA ALA A 271 -7.33 18.25 -25.06
C ALA A 271 -8.52 17.81 -24.19
N ASP A 272 -8.42 16.63 -23.57
CA ASP A 272 -9.49 16.08 -22.72
C ASP A 272 -9.67 16.89 -21.44
N ALA A 273 -8.58 17.32 -20.78
CA ALA A 273 -8.65 18.19 -19.62
C ALA A 273 -9.26 19.56 -19.96
N ARG A 274 -8.86 20.16 -21.08
CA ARG A 274 -9.43 21.43 -21.55
C ARG A 274 -10.91 21.33 -21.87
N ALA A 275 -11.35 20.21 -22.46
CA ALA A 275 -12.77 20.00 -22.80
C ALA A 275 -13.65 19.86 -21.57
N LEU A 276 -13.14 19.39 -20.44
CA LEU A 276 -13.85 19.32 -19.16
C LEU A 276 -13.98 20.68 -18.47
N GLY A 277 -13.05 21.62 -18.75
CA GLY A 277 -13.09 23.00 -18.24
C GLY A 277 -13.18 23.07 -16.73
N GLU A 278 -14.08 23.92 -16.22
CA GLU A 278 -14.28 24.17 -14.78
C GLU A 278 -14.82 22.95 -14.01
N ARG A 279 -15.34 21.94 -14.70
CA ARG A 279 -15.79 20.71 -14.06
C ARG A 279 -14.65 19.79 -13.64
N LEU A 280 -13.40 20.05 -14.07
CA LEU A 280 -12.20 19.27 -13.72
C LEU A 280 -11.35 20.04 -12.71
N LEU A 281 -11.25 19.51 -11.50
CA LEU A 281 -10.54 20.10 -10.39
C LEU A 281 -9.28 19.31 -10.06
N TRP A 282 -8.13 19.98 -10.10
CA TRP A 282 -6.83 19.43 -9.73
C TRP A 282 -6.47 19.93 -8.34
N ILE A 283 -6.59 19.09 -7.32
CA ILE A 283 -6.41 19.50 -5.93
C ILE A 283 -5.02 19.21 -5.37
N GLY A 284 -4.12 18.65 -6.21
CA GLY A 284 -2.74 18.38 -5.81
C GLY A 284 -2.60 17.27 -4.76
N PHE A 285 -1.45 17.22 -4.13
CA PHE A 285 -1.22 16.32 -2.99
C PHE A 285 -1.95 16.85 -1.75
N ARG A 286 -2.69 15.96 -1.07
CA ARG A 286 -3.43 16.29 0.16
C ARG A 286 -3.09 15.31 1.28
N CYS A 287 -3.06 15.83 2.52
CA CYS A 287 -2.87 15.01 3.74
C CYS A 287 -4.21 14.67 4.42
N ASP A 288 -5.28 15.37 4.08
CA ASP A 288 -6.65 15.22 4.62
C ASP A 288 -7.52 14.30 3.74
N MET A 289 -6.95 13.17 3.34
CA MET A 289 -7.58 12.22 2.42
C MET A 289 -8.99 11.79 2.81
N PRO A 290 -9.36 11.60 4.09
CA PRO A 290 -10.74 11.31 4.45
C PRO A 290 -11.75 12.34 3.93
N ALA A 291 -11.42 13.64 3.96
CA ALA A 291 -12.30 14.68 3.42
C ALA A 291 -12.50 14.54 1.90
N VAL A 292 -11.43 14.15 1.17
CA VAL A 292 -11.50 13.92 -0.28
C VAL A 292 -12.48 12.79 -0.60
N TYR A 293 -12.38 11.66 0.11
CA TYR A 293 -13.32 10.56 -0.11
C TYR A 293 -14.74 10.91 0.33
N PHE A 294 -14.93 11.59 1.47
CA PHE A 294 -16.27 12.02 1.90
C PHE A 294 -16.93 13.00 0.92
N ALA A 295 -16.15 13.82 0.22
CA ALA A 295 -16.67 14.73 -0.81
C ALA A 295 -17.07 14.02 -2.11
N SER A 296 -16.63 12.78 -2.31
CA SER A 296 -16.80 11.98 -3.53
C SER A 296 -18.12 11.18 -3.52
N ASP A 297 -18.71 10.98 -4.69
CA ASP A 297 -19.86 10.08 -4.91
C ASP A 297 -19.41 8.76 -5.56
N VAL A 298 -18.31 8.77 -6.33
CA VAL A 298 -17.63 7.57 -6.89
C VAL A 298 -16.14 7.83 -6.92
N VAL A 299 -15.35 6.82 -6.56
CA VAL A 299 -13.89 6.85 -6.73
C VAL A 299 -13.49 5.90 -7.84
N VAL A 300 -12.61 6.38 -8.73
CA VAL A 300 -12.18 5.61 -9.90
C VAL A 300 -10.68 5.35 -9.85
N LEU A 301 -10.27 4.16 -10.30
CA LEU A 301 -8.89 3.78 -10.53
C LEU A 301 -8.72 3.31 -11.97
N THR A 302 -7.76 3.92 -12.68
CA THR A 302 -7.56 3.71 -14.13
C THR A 302 -6.22 3.11 -14.50
N SER A 303 -5.47 2.60 -13.54
CA SER A 303 -4.11 2.10 -13.68
C SER A 303 -3.96 0.94 -14.67
N ASP A 304 -2.76 0.77 -15.22
CA ASP A 304 -2.38 -0.42 -16.01
C ASP A 304 -1.83 -1.56 -15.13
N ASN A 305 -1.41 -1.26 -13.90
CA ASN A 305 -0.99 -2.27 -12.92
C ASN A 305 -1.06 -1.71 -11.50
N GLU A 306 -1.47 -2.57 -10.56
CA GLU A 306 -1.52 -2.31 -9.12
C GLU A 306 -1.04 -3.52 -8.32
N GLY A 307 -0.38 -3.26 -7.19
CA GLY A 307 -0.18 -4.29 -6.16
C GLY A 307 -1.45 -4.43 -5.33
N THR A 308 -1.57 -3.62 -4.29
CA THR A 308 -2.81 -3.45 -3.51
C THR A 308 -3.20 -1.98 -3.58
N PRO A 309 -4.28 -1.62 -4.28
CA PRO A 309 -4.66 -0.22 -4.50
C PRO A 309 -5.26 0.42 -3.23
N MET A 310 -4.43 1.11 -2.45
CA MET A 310 -4.84 1.76 -1.19
C MET A 310 -5.97 2.76 -1.38
N SER A 311 -5.98 3.50 -2.50
CA SER A 311 -7.05 4.47 -2.77
C SER A 311 -8.44 3.83 -2.85
N LEU A 312 -8.55 2.59 -3.33
CA LEU A 312 -9.80 1.84 -3.34
C LEU A 312 -10.18 1.36 -1.94
N ILE A 313 -9.22 0.89 -1.15
CA ILE A 313 -9.45 0.48 0.25
C ILE A 313 -9.96 1.65 1.08
N GLU A 314 -9.31 2.81 0.98
CA GLU A 314 -9.68 4.04 1.68
C GLU A 314 -11.05 4.56 1.24
N ALA A 315 -11.35 4.53 -0.07
CA ALA A 315 -12.65 4.90 -0.62
C ALA A 315 -13.76 3.98 -0.10
N GLN A 316 -13.56 2.68 -0.17
CA GLN A 316 -14.50 1.69 0.37
C GLN A 316 -14.71 1.88 1.88
N ALA A 317 -13.65 2.04 2.66
CA ALA A 317 -13.73 2.29 4.10
C ALA A 317 -14.53 3.58 4.41
N SER A 318 -14.43 4.57 3.52
CA SER A 318 -15.21 5.82 3.58
C SER A 318 -16.67 5.66 3.15
N GLY A 319 -17.09 4.44 2.77
CA GLY A 319 -18.44 4.19 2.27
C GLY A 319 -18.70 4.88 0.92
N VAL A 320 -17.70 4.89 0.04
CA VAL A 320 -17.80 5.44 -1.32
C VAL A 320 -17.67 4.29 -2.31
N PRO A 321 -18.60 4.13 -3.26
CA PRO A 321 -18.51 3.10 -4.28
C PRO A 321 -17.31 3.33 -5.20
N VAL A 322 -16.71 2.23 -5.67
CA VAL A 322 -15.50 2.27 -6.50
C VAL A 322 -15.71 1.65 -7.86
N VAL A 323 -15.05 2.21 -8.87
CA VAL A 323 -14.93 1.64 -10.23
C VAL A 323 -13.45 1.54 -10.57
N ALA A 324 -13.00 0.39 -11.05
CA ALA A 324 -11.58 0.16 -11.29
C ALA A 324 -11.32 -0.61 -12.59
N THR A 325 -10.12 -0.44 -13.13
CA THR A 325 -9.57 -1.32 -14.19
C THR A 325 -9.20 -2.68 -13.60
N ASP A 326 -9.43 -3.75 -14.37
CA ASP A 326 -9.09 -5.14 -14.01
C ASP A 326 -7.61 -5.42 -14.25
N VAL A 327 -6.79 -5.02 -13.27
CA VAL A 327 -5.34 -5.12 -13.37
C VAL A 327 -4.69 -5.49 -12.03
N GLY A 328 -3.68 -6.34 -12.08
CA GLY A 328 -2.90 -6.73 -10.90
C GLY A 328 -3.78 -7.13 -9.70
N GLY A 329 -3.46 -6.61 -8.52
CA GLY A 329 -4.17 -6.92 -7.27
C GLY A 329 -5.48 -6.15 -7.05
N VAL A 330 -6.11 -5.57 -8.07
CA VAL A 330 -7.41 -4.88 -7.91
C VAL A 330 -8.49 -5.85 -7.42
N ARG A 331 -8.53 -7.08 -7.95
CA ARG A 331 -9.51 -8.09 -7.55
C ARG A 331 -9.35 -8.60 -6.12
N SER A 332 -8.19 -8.42 -5.51
CA SER A 332 -8.02 -8.70 -4.07
C SER A 332 -8.69 -7.66 -3.18
N VAL A 333 -9.02 -6.48 -3.73
CA VAL A 333 -9.66 -5.37 -3.01
C VAL A 333 -11.12 -5.18 -3.42
N VAL A 334 -11.45 -5.46 -4.69
CA VAL A 334 -12.79 -5.23 -5.25
C VAL A 334 -13.38 -6.52 -5.80
N ASP A 335 -14.45 -6.98 -5.18
CA ASP A 335 -15.31 -8.05 -5.70
C ASP A 335 -16.32 -7.43 -6.67
N ASP A 336 -16.16 -7.76 -7.97
CA ASP A 336 -16.92 -7.14 -9.07
C ASP A 336 -18.44 -7.37 -8.91
N GLY A 337 -19.19 -6.29 -8.95
CA GLY A 337 -20.64 -6.26 -8.78
C GLY A 337 -21.10 -6.35 -7.32
N HIS A 338 -20.21 -6.63 -6.38
CA HIS A 338 -20.54 -6.74 -4.95
C HIS A 338 -19.96 -5.59 -4.12
N THR A 339 -18.65 -5.40 -4.09
CA THR A 339 -17.99 -4.32 -3.33
C THR A 339 -17.57 -3.12 -4.19
N GLY A 340 -17.71 -3.24 -5.51
CA GLY A 340 -17.39 -2.21 -6.50
C GLY A 340 -17.62 -2.77 -7.90
N ILE A 341 -17.14 -2.05 -8.92
CA ILE A 341 -17.24 -2.48 -10.31
C ILE A 341 -15.85 -2.51 -10.94
N VAL A 342 -15.52 -3.63 -11.60
CA VAL A 342 -14.23 -3.82 -12.28
C VAL A 342 -14.45 -4.03 -13.77
N ARG A 343 -13.69 -3.31 -14.63
CA ARG A 343 -13.82 -3.37 -16.09
C ARG A 343 -12.45 -3.51 -16.74
N HIS A 344 -12.46 -4.08 -17.97
CA HIS A 344 -11.23 -4.23 -18.75
C HIS A 344 -10.55 -2.88 -18.96
N PRO A 345 -9.22 -2.78 -18.81
CA PRO A 345 -8.50 -1.50 -18.90
C PRO A 345 -8.63 -0.81 -20.26
N ASP A 346 -8.85 -1.55 -21.35
CA ASP A 346 -8.99 -0.97 -22.67
C ASP A 346 -10.43 -0.57 -23.05
N ASP A 347 -11.38 -0.65 -22.08
CA ASP A 347 -12.77 -0.30 -22.32
C ASP A 347 -13.19 0.96 -21.52
N ASP A 348 -12.72 2.12 -22.00
CA ASP A 348 -13.06 3.43 -21.42
C ASP A 348 -14.59 3.66 -21.39
N ARG A 349 -15.36 3.05 -22.33
CA ARG A 349 -16.82 3.16 -22.36
C ARG A 349 -17.49 2.35 -21.27
N ALA A 350 -17.04 1.13 -21.03
CA ALA A 350 -17.56 0.31 -19.94
C ALA A 350 -17.23 0.92 -18.57
N LEU A 351 -16.04 1.50 -18.40
CA LEU A 351 -15.68 2.25 -17.19
C LEU A 351 -16.61 3.47 -17.00
N ALA A 352 -16.82 4.28 -18.04
CA ALA A 352 -17.71 5.43 -18.00
C ALA A 352 -19.16 5.02 -17.69
N GLN A 353 -19.65 3.94 -18.34
CA GLN A 353 -21.00 3.43 -18.10
C GLN A 353 -21.19 2.98 -16.65
N ALA A 354 -20.23 2.25 -16.07
CA ALA A 354 -20.29 1.82 -14.66
C ALA A 354 -20.40 3.01 -13.71
N VAL A 355 -19.66 4.09 -13.97
CA VAL A 355 -19.76 5.32 -13.17
C VAL A 355 -21.14 5.97 -13.34
N VAL A 356 -21.64 6.10 -14.59
CA VAL A 356 -22.96 6.68 -14.85
C VAL A 356 -24.07 5.88 -14.16
N ASP A 357 -24.01 4.55 -14.20
CA ASP A 357 -24.99 3.68 -13.55
C ASP A 357 -25.01 3.91 -12.03
N ILE A 358 -23.84 4.00 -11.38
CA ILE A 358 -23.75 4.31 -9.95
C ILE A 358 -24.29 5.70 -9.63
N LEU A 359 -23.99 6.71 -10.46
CA LEU A 359 -24.47 8.09 -10.24
C LEU A 359 -25.99 8.23 -10.43
N ALA A 360 -26.59 7.39 -11.28
CA ALA A 360 -28.02 7.42 -11.60
C ALA A 360 -28.88 6.55 -10.68
N ASP A 361 -28.30 5.52 -10.04
CA ASP A 361 -29.00 4.56 -9.19
C ASP A 361 -28.47 4.60 -7.74
N ASP A 362 -29.18 5.35 -6.88
CA ASP A 362 -28.82 5.48 -5.46
C ASP A 362 -28.91 4.14 -4.71
N VAL A 363 -29.74 3.17 -5.15
CA VAL A 363 -29.85 1.84 -4.53
C VAL A 363 -28.59 1.05 -4.82
N LEU A 364 -28.14 1.04 -6.07
CA LEU A 364 -26.87 0.43 -6.49
C LEU A 364 -25.70 1.05 -5.75
N ALA A 365 -25.62 2.40 -5.72
CA ALA A 365 -24.55 3.12 -5.04
C ALA A 365 -24.46 2.76 -3.56
N LYS A 366 -25.57 2.77 -2.82
CA LYS A 366 -25.62 2.41 -1.39
C LYS A 366 -25.26 0.96 -1.15
N ARG A 367 -25.70 0.04 -2.00
CA ARG A 367 -25.38 -1.39 -1.88
C ARG A 367 -23.89 -1.64 -2.03
N LEU A 368 -23.26 -1.10 -3.09
CA LEU A 368 -21.81 -1.22 -3.33
C LEU A 368 -21.01 -0.56 -2.21
N ALA A 369 -21.41 0.63 -1.77
CA ALA A 369 -20.75 1.37 -0.69
C ALA A 369 -20.78 0.59 0.64
N ALA A 370 -21.92 0.03 1.03
CA ALA A 370 -22.06 -0.73 2.27
C ALA A 370 -21.23 -2.02 2.25
N ALA A 371 -21.32 -2.78 1.15
CA ALA A 371 -20.54 -4.00 0.99
C ALA A 371 -19.04 -3.73 0.95
N GLY A 372 -18.62 -2.71 0.17
CA GLY A 372 -17.22 -2.28 0.08
C GLY A 372 -16.67 -1.84 1.44
N ARG A 373 -17.44 -1.07 2.21
CA ARG A 373 -17.05 -0.64 3.55
C ARG A 373 -16.84 -1.80 4.51
N THR A 374 -17.77 -2.74 4.55
CA THR A 374 -17.67 -3.94 5.39
C THR A 374 -16.43 -4.75 5.03
N HIS A 375 -16.20 -4.95 3.72
CA HIS A 375 -15.04 -5.66 3.22
C HIS A 375 -13.73 -4.95 3.59
N ALA A 376 -13.62 -3.65 3.30
CA ALA A 376 -12.39 -2.90 3.57
C ALA A 376 -12.02 -2.89 5.06
N LEU A 377 -12.98 -2.64 5.95
CA LEU A 377 -12.75 -2.61 7.39
C LEU A 377 -12.38 -3.98 7.95
N GLY A 378 -12.95 -5.05 7.41
CA GLY A 378 -12.65 -6.42 7.85
C GLY A 378 -11.33 -6.96 7.31
N ALA A 379 -11.03 -6.71 6.03
CA ALA A 379 -9.90 -7.33 5.36
C ALA A 379 -8.61 -6.50 5.40
N PHE A 380 -8.69 -5.17 5.54
CA PHE A 380 -7.54 -4.27 5.37
C PHE A 380 -7.28 -3.35 6.57
N SER A 381 -7.86 -3.59 7.74
CA SER A 381 -7.55 -2.81 8.94
C SER A 381 -6.13 -3.07 9.42
N ILE A 382 -5.53 -2.06 10.03
CA ILE A 382 -4.17 -2.16 10.57
C ILE A 382 -4.11 -3.10 11.79
N GLU A 383 -5.20 -3.17 12.56
CA GLU A 383 -5.34 -4.05 13.71
C GLU A 383 -5.23 -5.51 13.28
N ARG A 384 -5.99 -5.93 12.23
CA ARG A 384 -5.90 -7.27 11.66
C ARG A 384 -4.47 -7.59 11.18
N LEU A 385 -3.80 -6.64 10.50
CA LEU A 385 -2.41 -6.85 10.06
C LEU A 385 -1.47 -7.10 11.25
N VAL A 386 -1.63 -6.35 12.34
CA VAL A 386 -0.83 -6.50 13.55
C VAL A 386 -1.07 -7.87 14.19
N GLU A 387 -2.32 -8.32 14.27
CA GLU A 387 -2.69 -9.64 14.79
C GLU A 387 -2.12 -10.79 13.93
N ASP A 388 -2.21 -10.67 12.61
CA ASP A 388 -1.65 -11.69 11.68
C ASP A 388 -0.13 -11.80 11.81
N LEU A 389 0.56 -10.65 11.93
CA LEU A 389 2.02 -10.66 12.11
C LEU A 389 2.45 -11.15 13.49
N ASP A 390 1.71 -10.82 14.55
CA ASP A 390 1.98 -11.35 15.89
C ASP A 390 1.86 -12.88 15.91
N ARG A 391 0.80 -13.42 15.32
CA ARG A 391 0.61 -14.86 15.15
C ARG A 391 1.77 -15.49 14.40
N LEU A 392 2.10 -14.96 13.21
CA LEU A 392 3.20 -15.49 12.39
C LEU A 392 4.56 -15.42 13.11
N TYR A 393 4.87 -14.30 13.77
CA TYR A 393 6.11 -14.15 14.52
C TYR A 393 6.20 -15.13 15.68
N SER A 394 5.10 -15.32 16.42
CA SER A 394 5.01 -16.25 17.54
C SER A 394 5.24 -17.69 17.09
N ASP A 395 4.61 -18.13 16.00
CA ASP A 395 4.73 -19.46 15.44
C ASP A 395 6.16 -19.74 14.97
N LEU A 396 6.77 -18.78 14.26
CA LEU A 396 8.15 -18.90 13.79
C LEU A 396 9.16 -18.91 14.95
N LEU A 397 8.93 -18.15 16.02
CA LEU A 397 9.77 -18.15 17.20
C LEU A 397 9.69 -19.48 17.97
N GLN A 398 8.49 -20.06 18.07
CA GLN A 398 8.29 -21.38 18.70
C GLN A 398 8.98 -22.49 17.91
N THR A 399 8.84 -22.50 16.58
CA THR A 399 9.51 -23.46 15.70
C THR A 399 11.04 -23.41 15.83
N LYS A 400 11.61 -22.23 16.07
CA LYS A 400 13.07 -22.04 16.27
C LYS A 400 13.59 -22.43 17.66
N ARG A 401 12.71 -22.58 18.65
CA ARG A 401 13.08 -23.02 20.00
C ARG A 401 13.16 -24.54 20.11
N ARG A 402 12.48 -25.26 19.23
CA ARG A 402 12.53 -26.71 19.06
C ARG A 402 13.72 -27.11 18.17
#